data_48d51445f915efe77931531a95516720
#
_entry.id   48d51445f915efe77931531a95516720
#
_cell.length_a   1.000
_cell.length_b   1.000
_cell.length_c   1.000
_cell.angle_alpha   90.00
_cell.angle_beta   90.00
_cell.angle_gamma   90.00
#
_symmetry.space_group_name_H-M   'P 1'
#
loop_
_entity.id
_entity.type
_entity.pdbx_description
1 polymer ?
#
loop_
_entity_poly.entity_id
_entity_poly.type
_entity_poly.pdbx_seq_one_letter_code
_entity_poly.pdbx_strand_id
1 'polypeptide(L)'
;PVISSAASDVYKRQGGGRYDNLVNNFGNFDAPATGISIGLDRLVYALMQKKEFKVKQSKPVVICVFEKNSMKEYINVQTILRKAGISAEIYPGESKLKKQMEYANKIKSPAVILYGEDEIKLGKPTLRNLSNGKERSIKIKELVNEIKKII
;
A
#
# COMPACT_ATOMS: atom_id res chain seq x y z
N PRO A 1 15.32 -13.17 -36.05
CA PRO A 1 13.97 -13.76 -36.13
C PRO A 1 12.95 -12.80 -35.54
N VAL A 2 12.11 -12.24 -36.43
CA VAL A 2 11.01 -11.42 -36.00
C VAL A 2 9.97 -12.36 -35.39
N ILE A 3 9.83 -12.33 -34.06
CA ILE A 3 8.82 -13.09 -33.39
C ILE A 3 7.48 -12.38 -33.65
N SER A 4 6.64 -13.02 -34.46
CA SER A 4 5.30 -12.52 -34.79
C SER A 4 4.51 -12.20 -33.51
N SER A 5 4.17 -10.93 -33.31
CA SER A 5 3.40 -10.46 -32.18
C SER A 5 1.92 -10.88 -32.22
N ALA A 6 1.39 -11.20 -33.43
CA ALA A 6 -0.03 -11.42 -33.64
C ALA A 6 -0.58 -12.76 -33.12
N ALA A 7 0.19 -13.85 -33.20
CA ALA A 7 -0.27 -15.17 -32.73
C ALA A 7 -0.14 -15.37 -31.20
N SER A 8 0.42 -14.41 -30.51
CA SER A 8 0.83 -14.54 -29.11
C SER A 8 0.04 -13.69 -28.13
N ASP A 9 -0.86 -12.85 -28.62
CA ASP A 9 -1.51 -11.83 -27.79
C ASP A 9 -2.49 -12.41 -26.75
N VAL A 10 -3.04 -13.59 -27.01
CA VAL A 10 -3.94 -14.28 -26.08
C VAL A 10 -3.17 -15.05 -25.01
N TYR A 11 -1.95 -15.52 -25.28
CA TYR A 11 -1.21 -16.41 -24.39
C TYR A 11 0.05 -15.81 -23.75
N LYS A 12 0.60 -14.74 -24.31
CA LYS A 12 1.80 -14.10 -23.76
C LYS A 12 1.45 -13.22 -22.56
N ARG A 13 1.94 -13.62 -21.39
CA ARG A 13 1.84 -12.86 -20.16
C ARG A 13 2.99 -11.90 -19.96
N GLN A 14 4.00 -11.96 -20.83
CA GLN A 14 5.19 -11.13 -20.80
C GLN A 14 5.72 -10.93 -22.21
N GLY A 15 6.31 -9.78 -22.44
CA GLY A 15 7.04 -9.46 -23.66
C GLY A 15 8.46 -9.04 -23.32
N GLY A 16 9.39 -9.33 -24.22
CA GLY A 16 10.76 -8.91 -24.04
C GLY A 16 11.59 -9.20 -25.26
N GLY A 17 12.78 -8.64 -25.32
CA GLY A 17 13.68 -8.82 -26.45
C GLY A 17 15.02 -8.15 -26.22
N ARG A 18 15.91 -8.41 -27.16
CA ARG A 18 17.20 -7.73 -27.27
C ARG A 18 17.05 -6.54 -28.23
N TYR A 19 17.56 -5.39 -27.85
CA TYR A 19 17.41 -4.10 -28.55
C TYR A 19 18.79 -3.49 -28.76
N ASP A 20 19.56 -4.01 -29.71
CA ASP A 20 20.95 -3.60 -29.89
C ASP A 20 21.09 -2.13 -30.31
N ASN A 21 20.12 -1.58 -31.06
CA ASN A 21 20.18 -0.21 -31.57
C ASN A 21 19.28 0.79 -30.79
N LEU A 22 18.59 0.35 -29.74
CA LEU A 22 17.63 1.20 -29.05
C LEU A 22 18.33 2.40 -28.40
N VAL A 23 19.44 2.17 -27.73
CA VAL A 23 20.19 3.22 -27.02
C VAL A 23 20.81 4.20 -28.02
N ASN A 24 21.30 3.73 -29.15
CA ASN A 24 21.88 4.56 -30.20
C ASN A 24 20.83 5.51 -30.84
N ASN A 25 19.54 5.14 -30.85
CA ASN A 25 18.50 6.03 -31.37
C ASN A 25 18.20 7.23 -30.43
N PHE A 26 18.60 7.18 -29.18
CA PHE A 26 18.38 8.25 -28.19
C PHE A 26 19.66 9.01 -27.81
N GLY A 27 20.81 8.53 -28.24
CA GLY A 27 22.11 9.16 -27.98
C GLY A 27 23.24 8.52 -28.76
N ASN A 28 24.38 9.18 -28.88
CA ASN A 28 25.57 8.68 -29.57
C ASN A 28 26.34 7.65 -28.71
N PHE A 29 25.63 6.68 -28.18
CA PHE A 29 26.20 5.66 -27.33
C PHE A 29 25.76 4.27 -27.83
N ASP A 30 26.70 3.51 -28.32
CA ASP A 30 26.45 2.15 -28.80
C ASP A 30 26.54 1.15 -27.64
N ALA A 31 25.39 0.68 -27.20
CA ALA A 31 25.30 -0.33 -26.16
C ALA A 31 24.17 -1.32 -26.45
N PRO A 32 24.45 -2.62 -26.38
CA PRO A 32 23.41 -3.63 -26.46
C PRO A 32 22.50 -3.52 -25.26
N ALA A 33 21.19 -3.58 -25.51
CA ALA A 33 20.18 -3.51 -24.47
C ALA A 33 19.24 -4.72 -24.53
N THR A 34 18.74 -5.13 -23.41
CA THR A 34 17.68 -6.14 -23.29
C THR A 34 16.62 -5.67 -22.33
N GLY A 35 15.38 -6.01 -22.59
CA GLY A 35 14.29 -5.62 -21.74
C GLY A 35 13.21 -6.68 -21.67
N ILE A 36 12.44 -6.64 -20.60
CA ILE A 36 11.29 -7.49 -20.39
C ILE A 36 10.15 -6.67 -19.79
N SER A 37 8.92 -6.94 -20.22
CA SER A 37 7.71 -6.40 -19.63
C SER A 37 6.80 -7.52 -19.16
N ILE A 38 6.09 -7.31 -18.07
CA ILE A 38 5.12 -8.26 -17.52
C ILE A 38 3.74 -7.61 -17.56
N GLY A 39 2.78 -8.28 -18.21
CA GLY A 39 1.38 -7.89 -18.17
C GLY A 39 0.77 -8.20 -16.80
N LEU A 40 0.80 -7.23 -15.89
CA LEU A 40 0.39 -7.40 -14.51
C LEU A 40 -1.06 -7.91 -14.37
N ASP A 41 -1.98 -7.31 -15.10
CA ASP A 41 -3.41 -7.70 -15.06
C ASP A 41 -3.62 -9.15 -15.48
N ARG A 42 -2.95 -9.56 -16.57
CA ARG A 42 -3.01 -10.94 -17.06
C ARG A 42 -2.38 -11.93 -16.08
N LEU A 43 -1.28 -11.54 -15.43
CA LEU A 43 -0.63 -12.37 -14.42
C LEU A 43 -1.53 -12.53 -13.20
N VAL A 44 -2.10 -11.44 -12.70
CA VAL A 44 -3.03 -11.46 -11.55
C VAL A 44 -4.26 -12.29 -11.89
N TYR A 45 -4.87 -12.09 -13.06
CA TYR A 45 -6.00 -12.89 -13.49
C TYR A 45 -5.68 -14.40 -13.51
N ALA A 46 -4.52 -14.77 -14.05
CA ALA A 46 -4.11 -16.16 -14.09
C ALA A 46 -3.83 -16.76 -12.70
N LEU A 47 -3.28 -15.96 -11.79
CA LEU A 47 -3.08 -16.37 -10.39
C LEU A 47 -4.42 -16.56 -9.66
N MET A 48 -5.39 -15.67 -9.90
CA MET A 48 -6.74 -15.78 -9.32
C MET A 48 -7.50 -17.03 -9.77
N GLN A 49 -7.19 -17.58 -10.96
CA GLN A 49 -7.78 -18.85 -11.42
C GLN A 49 -7.26 -20.05 -10.63
N LYS A 50 -6.13 -19.93 -9.94
CA LYS A 50 -5.61 -21.01 -9.08
C LYS A 50 -6.35 -21.01 -7.75
N LYS A 51 -6.96 -22.14 -7.40
CA LYS A 51 -7.71 -22.32 -6.13
C LYS A 51 -6.86 -22.03 -4.87
N GLU A 52 -5.55 -22.16 -4.98
CA GLU A 52 -4.59 -21.92 -3.90
C GLU A 52 -4.27 -20.44 -3.68
N PHE A 53 -4.54 -19.59 -4.68
CA PHE A 53 -4.23 -18.16 -4.60
C PHE A 53 -5.38 -17.37 -3.95
N LYS A 54 -5.37 -17.33 -2.64
CA LYS A 54 -6.30 -16.50 -1.88
C LYS A 54 -5.63 -15.16 -1.57
N VAL A 55 -6.05 -14.11 -2.25
CA VAL A 55 -5.67 -12.74 -1.86
C VAL A 55 -6.38 -12.42 -0.54
N LYS A 56 -5.63 -12.45 0.56
CA LYS A 56 -6.12 -11.92 1.83
C LYS A 56 -6.24 -10.40 1.69
N GLN A 57 -7.42 -9.91 1.37
CA GLN A 57 -7.71 -8.46 1.40
C GLN A 57 -7.77 -8.02 2.86
N SER A 58 -6.63 -7.71 3.47
CA SER A 58 -6.65 -7.01 4.75
C SER A 58 -7.05 -5.57 4.50
N LYS A 59 -8.12 -5.13 5.14
CA LYS A 59 -8.52 -3.72 5.09
C LYS A 59 -7.48 -2.88 5.82
N PRO A 60 -7.11 -1.70 5.28
CA PRO A 60 -6.06 -0.90 5.90
C PRO A 60 -6.53 -0.28 7.22
N VAL A 61 -5.62 -0.18 8.17
CA VAL A 61 -5.78 0.69 9.34
C VAL A 61 -5.62 2.14 8.89
N VAL A 62 -6.55 3.00 9.24
CA VAL A 62 -6.51 4.41 8.84
C VAL A 62 -5.80 5.25 9.90
N ILE A 63 -4.83 6.05 9.48
CA ILE A 63 -4.17 7.05 10.30
C ILE A 63 -4.82 8.40 10.02
N CYS A 64 -5.43 9.00 11.03
CA CYS A 64 -6.07 10.30 10.91
C CYS A 64 -5.04 11.42 10.84
N VAL A 65 -5.32 12.40 9.98
CA VAL A 65 -4.50 13.60 9.82
C VAL A 65 -5.17 14.76 10.57
N PHE A 66 -4.46 15.34 11.52
CA PHE A 66 -4.90 16.53 12.26
C PHE A 66 -4.17 17.78 11.76
N GLU A 67 -2.88 17.65 11.47
CA GLU A 67 -2.03 18.76 11.04
C GLU A 67 -1.07 18.36 9.93
N LYS A 68 -0.90 19.25 8.95
CA LYS A 68 0.05 19.05 7.84
C LYS A 68 1.50 18.93 8.31
N ASN A 69 1.87 19.75 9.28
CA ASN A 69 3.24 19.79 9.78
C ASN A 69 3.69 18.48 10.46
N SER A 70 2.73 17.66 10.87
CA SER A 70 2.97 16.35 11.51
C SER A 70 3.01 15.19 10.52
N MET A 71 3.07 15.46 9.20
CA MET A 71 3.07 14.39 8.19
C MET A 71 4.22 13.40 8.35
N LYS A 72 5.38 13.85 8.79
CA LYS A 72 6.54 12.99 9.08
C LYS A 72 6.20 11.92 10.13
N GLU A 73 5.46 12.29 11.16
CA GLU A 73 5.06 11.39 12.24
C GLU A 73 4.03 10.36 11.74
N TYR A 74 3.09 10.78 10.91
CA TYR A 74 2.11 9.86 10.29
C TYR A 74 2.79 8.86 9.37
N ILE A 75 3.74 9.29 8.53
CA ILE A 75 4.53 8.41 7.65
C ILE A 75 5.36 7.43 8.48
N ASN A 76 5.94 7.87 9.60
CA ASN A 76 6.69 7.00 10.50
C ASN A 76 5.80 5.87 11.06
N VAL A 77 4.63 6.21 11.59
CA VAL A 77 3.65 5.22 12.08
C VAL A 77 3.22 4.28 10.96
N GLN A 78 2.88 4.79 9.78
CA GLN A 78 2.54 3.98 8.61
C GLN A 78 3.66 2.99 8.24
N THR A 79 4.90 3.48 8.24
CA THR A 79 6.08 2.67 7.91
C THR A 79 6.28 1.53 8.89
N ILE A 80 6.13 1.81 10.20
CA ILE A 80 6.21 0.79 11.26
C ILE A 80 5.17 -0.31 11.04
N LEU A 81 3.92 0.06 10.77
CA LEU A 81 2.83 -0.89 10.52
C LEU A 81 3.07 -1.73 9.27
N ARG A 82 3.44 -1.09 8.17
CA ARG A 82 3.70 -1.78 6.89
C ARG A 82 4.90 -2.73 6.98
N LYS A 83 5.97 -2.37 7.67
CA LYS A 83 7.10 -3.27 7.97
C LYS A 83 6.69 -4.49 8.78
N ALA A 84 5.65 -4.37 9.60
CA ALA A 84 5.09 -5.48 10.37
C ALA A 84 4.04 -6.30 9.58
N GLY A 85 3.85 -6.03 8.28
CA GLY A 85 2.88 -6.70 7.42
C GLY A 85 1.43 -6.23 7.61
N ILE A 86 1.21 -5.11 8.30
CA ILE A 86 -0.12 -4.53 8.52
C ILE A 86 -0.38 -3.49 7.43
N SER A 87 -1.48 -3.66 6.69
CA SER A 87 -1.92 -2.65 5.74
C SER A 87 -2.34 -1.38 6.48
N ALA A 88 -1.74 -0.24 6.13
CA ALA A 88 -2.01 1.04 6.77
C ALA A 88 -2.09 2.16 5.73
N GLU A 89 -3.01 3.08 5.92
CA GLU A 89 -3.27 4.21 5.03
C GLU A 89 -3.37 5.50 5.85
N ILE A 90 -2.68 6.54 5.39
CA ILE A 90 -2.87 7.89 5.91
C ILE A 90 -4.10 8.48 5.20
N TYR A 91 -4.99 9.09 5.93
CA TYR A 91 -6.19 9.69 5.34
C TYR A 91 -5.82 10.68 4.21
N PRO A 92 -6.39 10.51 3.01
CA PRO A 92 -6.04 11.36 1.87
C PRO A 92 -6.75 12.71 1.98
N GLY A 93 -6.06 13.73 2.42
CA GLY A 93 -6.56 15.09 2.45
C GLY A 93 -6.71 15.68 3.86
N GLU A 94 -7.37 16.86 3.90
CA GLU A 94 -7.61 17.60 5.13
C GLU A 94 -9.10 17.71 5.37
N SER A 95 -9.56 17.06 6.38
CA SER A 95 -10.97 17.11 6.76
C SER A 95 -11.11 16.99 8.27
N LYS A 96 -12.21 17.51 8.79
CA LYS A 96 -12.57 17.31 10.21
C LYS A 96 -12.60 15.83 10.54
N LEU A 97 -12.27 15.47 11.78
CA LEU A 97 -12.18 14.08 12.26
C LEU A 97 -13.44 13.26 11.90
N LYS A 98 -14.63 13.86 11.96
CA LYS A 98 -15.89 13.18 11.59
C LYS A 98 -15.84 12.58 10.18
N LYS A 99 -15.37 13.35 9.17
CA LYS A 99 -15.26 12.86 7.79
C LYS A 99 -14.20 11.76 7.63
N GLN A 100 -13.11 11.86 8.38
CA GLN A 100 -12.08 10.83 8.39
C GLN A 100 -12.60 9.51 8.99
N MET A 101 -13.41 9.61 10.05
CA MET A 101 -14.07 8.45 10.64
C MET A 101 -15.12 7.82 9.70
N GLU A 102 -15.89 8.65 8.99
CA GLU A 102 -16.83 8.20 7.96
C GLU A 102 -16.10 7.46 6.83
N TYR A 103 -14.94 7.99 6.40
CA TYR A 103 -14.08 7.33 5.42
C TYR A 103 -13.59 5.97 5.91
N ALA A 104 -13.04 5.90 7.12
CA ALA A 104 -12.54 4.65 7.71
C ALA A 104 -13.66 3.59 7.80
N ASN A 105 -14.86 3.98 8.18
CA ASN A 105 -16.03 3.10 8.19
C ASN A 105 -16.43 2.65 6.78
N LYS A 106 -16.43 3.56 5.79
CA LYS A 106 -16.77 3.26 4.38
C LYS A 106 -15.85 2.20 3.79
N ILE A 107 -14.54 2.29 4.04
CA ILE A 107 -13.57 1.29 3.58
C ILE A 107 -13.53 0.04 4.45
N LYS A 108 -14.34 -0.02 5.52
CA LYS A 108 -14.39 -1.11 6.49
C LYS A 108 -13.03 -1.33 7.17
N SER A 109 -12.35 -0.26 7.55
CA SER A 109 -11.11 -0.32 8.30
C SER A 109 -11.34 -1.04 9.64
N PRO A 110 -10.44 -1.91 10.10
CA PRO A 110 -10.58 -2.57 11.40
C PRO A 110 -10.34 -1.60 12.57
N ALA A 111 -9.47 -0.61 12.37
CA ALA A 111 -9.09 0.34 13.40
C ALA A 111 -8.63 1.68 12.82
N VAL A 112 -8.70 2.71 13.64
CA VAL A 112 -8.22 4.06 13.33
C VAL A 112 -7.16 4.47 14.35
N ILE A 113 -6.12 5.14 13.88
CA ILE A 113 -5.07 5.74 14.71
C ILE A 113 -5.28 7.24 14.73
N LEU A 114 -5.50 7.78 15.92
CA LEU A 114 -5.58 9.19 16.21
C LEU A 114 -4.23 9.62 16.78
N TYR A 115 -3.55 10.54 16.08
CA TYR A 115 -2.19 10.95 16.45
C TYR A 115 -2.05 12.45 16.25
N GLY A 116 -2.75 13.21 17.11
CA GLY A 116 -2.71 14.67 17.15
C GLY A 116 -1.47 15.21 17.89
N GLU A 117 -1.43 16.52 18.06
CA GLU A 117 -0.28 17.22 18.65
C GLU A 117 0.08 16.72 20.04
N ASP A 118 -0.92 16.51 20.90
CA ASP A 118 -0.72 16.03 22.27
C ASP A 118 -0.20 14.59 22.31
N GLU A 119 -0.76 13.72 21.47
CA GLU A 119 -0.30 12.33 21.35
C GLU A 119 1.12 12.25 20.79
N ILE A 120 1.47 13.15 19.86
CA ILE A 120 2.82 13.23 19.28
C ILE A 120 3.82 13.64 20.36
N LYS A 121 3.53 14.66 21.16
CA LYS A 121 4.39 15.11 22.29
C LYS A 121 4.61 13.99 23.30
N LEU A 122 3.58 13.18 23.54
CA LEU A 122 3.65 12.05 24.48
C LEU A 122 4.22 10.77 23.85
N GLY A 123 4.35 10.69 22.52
CA GLY A 123 4.73 9.48 21.78
C GLY A 123 3.72 8.33 21.95
N LYS A 124 2.45 8.65 22.19
CA LYS A 124 1.38 7.69 22.48
C LYS A 124 0.17 7.97 21.60
N PRO A 125 0.11 7.40 20.38
CA PRO A 125 -1.11 7.46 19.56
C PRO A 125 -2.29 6.80 20.25
N THR A 126 -3.49 7.28 19.98
CA THR A 126 -4.74 6.67 20.43
C THR A 126 -5.23 5.73 19.34
N LEU A 127 -5.34 4.44 19.66
CA LEU A 127 -5.91 3.40 18.80
C LEU A 127 -7.39 3.25 19.11
N ARG A 128 -8.23 3.41 18.09
CA ARG A 128 -9.66 3.17 18.16
C ARG A 128 -10.05 1.95 17.34
N ASN A 129 -10.59 0.94 17.98
CA ASN A 129 -11.13 -0.24 17.32
C ASN A 129 -12.55 0.10 16.79
N LEU A 130 -12.77 -0.03 15.48
CA LEU A 130 -14.05 0.33 14.85
C LEU A 130 -15.14 -0.73 15.03
N SER A 131 -14.81 -1.96 15.38
CA SER A 131 -15.80 -3.02 15.61
C SER A 131 -16.53 -2.87 16.95
N ASN A 132 -15.86 -2.37 18.00
CA ASN A 132 -16.42 -2.25 19.34
C ASN A 132 -16.36 -0.81 19.92
N GLY A 133 -15.81 0.15 19.17
CA GLY A 133 -15.70 1.55 19.57
C GLY A 133 -14.69 1.85 20.68
N LYS A 134 -13.96 0.85 21.20
CA LYS A 134 -13.01 1.06 22.29
C LYS A 134 -11.79 1.84 21.83
N GLU A 135 -11.39 2.81 22.66
CA GLU A 135 -10.19 3.62 22.46
C GLU A 135 -9.14 3.32 23.54
N ARG A 136 -7.88 3.32 23.14
CA ARG A 136 -6.73 3.14 24.03
C ARG A 136 -5.57 3.98 23.57
N SER A 137 -4.93 4.71 24.48
CA SER A 137 -3.65 5.36 24.24
C SER A 137 -2.53 4.33 24.41
N ILE A 138 -1.68 4.15 23.38
CA ILE A 138 -0.73 3.05 23.28
C ILE A 138 0.62 3.60 22.85
N LYS A 139 1.70 3.11 23.42
CA LYS A 139 3.04 3.45 22.96
C LYS A 139 3.29 2.93 21.55
N ILE A 140 4.00 3.70 20.72
CA ILE A 140 4.29 3.32 19.32
C ILE A 140 4.91 1.92 19.24
N LYS A 141 5.78 1.54 20.18
CA LYS A 141 6.42 0.21 20.23
C LYS A 141 5.42 -0.95 20.38
N GLU A 142 4.30 -0.71 21.03
CA GLU A 142 3.26 -1.70 21.34
C GLU A 142 2.14 -1.71 20.30
N LEU A 143 2.07 -0.68 19.44
CA LEU A 143 0.99 -0.43 18.50
C LEU A 143 0.78 -1.61 17.54
N VAL A 144 1.86 -2.18 17.01
CA VAL A 144 1.82 -3.34 16.11
C VAL A 144 1.13 -4.54 16.77
N ASN A 145 1.48 -4.84 18.04
CA ASN A 145 0.92 -5.98 18.75
C ASN A 145 -0.57 -5.79 19.07
N GLU A 146 -0.95 -4.57 19.45
CA GLU A 146 -2.35 -4.27 19.74
C GLU A 146 -3.23 -4.29 18.48
N ILE A 147 -2.72 -3.81 17.34
CA ILE A 147 -3.44 -3.88 16.08
C ILE A 147 -3.58 -5.34 15.61
N LYS A 148 -2.54 -6.18 15.75
CA LYS A 148 -2.62 -7.61 15.42
C LYS A 148 -3.68 -8.38 16.20
N LYS A 149 -4.11 -7.89 17.36
CA LYS A 149 -5.23 -8.49 18.11
C LYS A 149 -6.61 -8.09 17.56
N ILE A 150 -6.66 -7.05 16.72
CA ILE A 150 -7.91 -6.51 16.15
C ILE A 150 -8.19 -7.08 14.75
N ILE A 151 -7.11 -7.34 13.97
CA ILE A 151 -7.14 -7.89 12.60
C ILE A 151 -6.92 -9.42 12.63
#